data_01c309a325bdf512caa25a03adfad853
#
_entry.id   01c309a325bdf512caa25a03adfad853
#
_cell.length_a   1.000
_cell.length_b   1.000
_cell.length_c   1.000
_cell.angle_alpha   90.00
_cell.angle_beta   90.00
_cell.angle_gamma   90.00
#
_symmetry.space_group_name_H-M   'P 1'
#
loop_
_entity.id
_entity.type
_entity.pdbx_description
1 polymer ?
#
loop_
_entity_poly.entity_id
_entity_poly.type
_entity_poly.pdbx_seq_one_letter_code
_entity_poly.pdbx_strand_id
1 'polypeptide(L)'
;MQEYERAVLEKYDIDVIGTRKTRGAILCETNLGLLLLKEVKGSEKRIPVLCGLYDFLQRQGYEKVDYILKTKEGECAARMEDGGVYVLKRWFQGRECDVRKPAELLSASGNLAKLHMVMRWPDGPVRETGLNGETGLNGETKPAGKMKKSDLTEGLESEYLRHNRELSKVRKFVRSVSPKGEFEYAFLRCFDQMYQWGEAALQELMTSGCGKLLKESRRQGCMVHGEYNYHNILMIQGDYNYRKEPYRIATTNFEKFKPDVQVEDLYYFLRKVMEKHGWKVRLGDNMLNAYAAIRPLSEAEMEYLCVRFIYPEKFWKTADSYYRSNKAWVSSKNIEKLQTAIQQTEEKKRFLEEIFSFHL
;
A
#
# COMPACT_ATOMS: atom_id res chain seq x y z
N MET A 1 7.20 30.62 9.19
CA MET A 1 8.29 29.66 8.88
C MET A 1 9.20 29.60 10.07
N GLN A 2 9.55 28.41 10.55
CA GLN A 2 10.52 28.25 11.65
C GLN A 2 11.94 28.34 11.08
N GLU A 3 12.92 28.66 11.92
CA GLU A 3 14.32 28.87 11.52
C GLU A 3 14.92 27.64 10.80
N TYR A 4 14.67 26.43 11.34
CA TYR A 4 15.14 25.20 10.72
C TYR A 4 14.49 24.94 9.35
N GLU A 5 13.20 25.29 9.16
CA GLU A 5 12.49 25.14 7.89
C GLU A 5 13.17 25.97 6.78
N ARG A 6 13.59 27.18 7.14
CA ARG A 6 14.32 28.08 6.26
C ARG A 6 15.70 27.51 5.89
N ALA A 7 16.47 27.08 6.89
CA ALA A 7 17.80 26.50 6.68
C ALA A 7 17.77 25.25 5.77
N VAL A 8 16.71 24.42 5.88
CA VAL A 8 16.51 23.28 4.97
C VAL A 8 16.22 23.74 3.54
N LEU A 9 15.31 24.72 3.37
CA LEU A 9 14.87 25.19 2.05
C LEU A 9 15.99 25.95 1.31
N GLU A 10 16.90 26.60 2.00
CA GLU A 10 18.08 27.26 1.44
C GLU A 10 19.07 26.29 0.74
N LYS A 11 18.98 24.98 1.05
CA LYS A 11 19.76 23.93 0.34
C LYS A 11 19.24 23.63 -1.06
N TYR A 12 18.08 24.14 -1.42
CA TYR A 12 17.47 23.92 -2.74
C TYR A 12 17.51 25.20 -3.58
N ASP A 13 17.59 25.04 -4.91
CA ASP A 13 17.55 26.16 -5.87
C ASP A 13 16.09 26.53 -6.16
N ILE A 14 15.47 27.22 -5.20
CA ILE A 14 14.07 27.63 -5.23
C ILE A 14 13.85 28.97 -4.56
N ASP A 15 12.88 29.73 -5.05
CA ASP A 15 12.35 30.92 -4.40
C ASP A 15 11.05 30.59 -3.69
N VAL A 16 11.03 30.70 -2.37
CA VAL A 16 9.86 30.40 -1.53
C VAL A 16 8.99 31.65 -1.40
N ILE A 17 7.78 31.57 -1.91
CA ILE A 17 6.78 32.65 -1.86
C ILE A 17 5.96 32.57 -0.57
N GLY A 18 5.59 31.37 -0.15
CA GLY A 18 4.78 31.13 1.04
C GLY A 18 4.91 29.71 1.57
N THR A 19 4.59 29.52 2.86
CA THR A 19 4.60 28.20 3.49
C THR A 19 3.36 27.98 4.34
N ARG A 20 2.85 26.73 4.37
CA ARG A 20 1.71 26.32 5.19
C ARG A 20 1.98 24.96 5.81
N LYS A 21 1.82 24.83 7.13
CA LYS A 21 1.90 23.53 7.81
C LYS A 21 0.73 22.64 7.40
N THR A 22 1.03 21.39 7.17
CA THR A 22 0.06 20.32 6.92
C THR A 22 0.39 19.12 7.81
N ARG A 23 -0.33 18.04 7.71
CA ARG A 23 -0.17 16.87 8.58
C ARG A 23 1.20 16.22 8.39
N GLY A 24 2.16 16.56 9.26
CA GLY A 24 3.51 15.99 9.29
C GLY A 24 4.44 16.45 8.16
N ALA A 25 4.11 17.59 7.50
CA ALA A 25 4.91 18.17 6.42
C ALA A 25 4.62 19.67 6.29
N ILE A 26 5.37 20.36 5.43
CA ILE A 26 5.20 21.78 5.13
C ILE A 26 4.98 21.92 3.62
N LEU A 27 3.88 22.53 3.27
CA LEU A 27 3.57 22.89 1.90
C LEU A 27 4.22 24.22 1.57
N CYS A 28 5.00 24.27 0.50
CA CYS A 28 5.73 25.44 0.06
C CYS A 28 5.22 25.89 -1.31
N GLU A 29 4.80 27.14 -1.42
CA GLU A 29 4.55 27.80 -2.70
C GLU A 29 5.85 28.40 -3.20
N THR A 30 6.28 28.06 -4.41
CA THR A 30 7.59 28.42 -4.95
C THR A 30 7.51 28.83 -6.42
N ASN A 31 8.59 29.38 -6.95
CA ASN A 31 8.77 29.65 -8.39
C ASN A 31 8.65 28.38 -9.27
N LEU A 32 8.91 27.18 -8.68
CA LEU A 32 8.73 25.87 -9.35
C LEU A 32 7.33 25.26 -9.15
N GLY A 33 6.42 26.02 -8.53
CA GLY A 33 5.08 25.58 -8.17
C GLY A 33 4.98 25.07 -6.74
N LEU A 34 4.04 24.15 -6.49
CA LEU A 34 3.75 23.65 -5.16
C LEU A 34 4.72 22.51 -4.81
N LEU A 35 5.39 22.63 -3.68
CA LEU A 35 6.33 21.64 -3.14
C LEU A 35 5.93 21.23 -1.72
N LEU A 36 6.35 20.04 -1.29
CA LEU A 36 6.11 19.48 0.03
C LEU A 36 7.43 19.13 0.71
N LEU A 37 7.76 19.86 1.77
CA LEU A 37 8.91 19.56 2.63
C LEU A 37 8.49 18.55 3.69
N LYS A 38 9.17 17.41 3.76
CA LYS A 38 8.85 16.31 4.67
C LYS A 38 10.10 15.80 5.36
N GLU A 39 10.03 15.65 6.69
CA GLU A 39 11.05 14.98 7.48
C GLU A 39 11.03 13.47 7.22
N VAL A 40 12.20 12.86 7.06
CA VAL A 40 12.37 11.43 6.86
C VAL A 40 12.47 10.73 8.21
N LYS A 41 11.43 10.00 8.59
CA LYS A 41 11.35 9.25 9.85
C LYS A 41 11.70 7.78 9.67
N GLY A 42 12.84 7.48 9.09
CA GLY A 42 13.19 6.09 8.81
C GLY A 42 14.57 5.96 8.18
N SER A 43 14.84 4.79 7.59
CA SER A 43 16.13 4.54 6.96
C SER A 43 16.33 5.41 5.72
N GLU A 44 17.36 6.27 5.77
CA GLU A 44 17.79 7.09 4.64
C GLU A 44 18.26 6.27 3.44
N LYS A 45 18.69 5.02 3.66
CA LYS A 45 19.18 4.12 2.60
C LYS A 45 18.19 3.92 1.45
N ARG A 46 16.91 4.14 1.70
CA ARG A 46 15.86 4.03 0.68
C ARG A 46 15.69 5.27 -0.17
N ILE A 47 16.18 6.43 0.24
CA ILE A 47 15.98 7.70 -0.47
C ILE A 47 16.57 7.65 -1.88
N PRO A 48 17.84 7.24 -2.11
CA PRO A 48 18.41 7.15 -3.45
C PRO A 48 17.64 6.17 -4.35
N VAL A 49 17.18 5.04 -3.78
CA VAL A 49 16.39 4.04 -4.54
C VAL A 49 15.02 4.62 -4.93
N LEU A 50 14.40 5.39 -4.05
CA LEU A 50 13.14 6.09 -4.33
C LEU A 50 13.32 7.18 -5.41
N CYS A 51 14.41 7.94 -5.36
CA CYS A 51 14.76 8.88 -6.44
C CYS A 51 14.92 8.16 -7.77
N GLY A 52 15.64 7.04 -7.81
CA GLY A 52 15.78 6.23 -9.00
C GLY A 52 14.44 5.72 -9.56
N LEU A 53 13.50 5.35 -8.68
CA LEU A 53 12.13 4.98 -9.09
C LEU A 53 11.41 6.16 -9.75
N TYR A 54 11.48 7.35 -9.15
CA TYR A 54 10.84 8.54 -9.72
C TYR A 54 11.43 8.92 -11.07
N ASP A 55 12.77 8.88 -11.20
CA ASP A 55 13.45 9.10 -12.48
C ASP A 55 13.04 8.06 -13.54
N PHE A 56 12.85 6.80 -13.12
CA PHE A 56 12.38 5.73 -13.99
C PHE A 56 10.93 5.99 -14.42
N LEU A 57 10.01 6.29 -13.52
CA LEU A 57 8.60 6.56 -13.84
C LEU A 57 8.45 7.75 -14.80
N GLN A 58 9.21 8.83 -14.59
CA GLN A 58 9.21 9.99 -15.48
C GLN A 58 9.69 9.64 -16.88
N ARG A 59 10.77 8.83 -17.00
CA ARG A 59 11.26 8.35 -18.31
C ARG A 59 10.25 7.45 -19.03
N GLN A 60 9.39 6.74 -18.29
CA GLN A 60 8.28 5.96 -18.83
C GLN A 60 7.03 6.82 -19.15
N GLY A 61 7.10 8.14 -18.98
CA GLY A 61 5.98 9.04 -19.26
C GLY A 61 4.92 9.12 -18.14
N TYR A 62 5.18 8.54 -16.96
CA TYR A 62 4.29 8.67 -15.81
C TYR A 62 4.73 9.84 -14.93
N GLU A 63 4.33 11.05 -15.29
CA GLU A 63 4.85 12.31 -14.76
C GLU A 63 4.13 12.82 -13.49
N LYS A 64 2.89 12.37 -13.24
CA LYS A 64 2.06 12.85 -12.13
C LYS A 64 2.37 12.10 -10.83
N VAL A 65 3.62 12.23 -10.38
CA VAL A 65 4.15 11.66 -9.14
C VAL A 65 4.83 12.73 -8.28
N ASP A 66 4.89 12.50 -6.99
CA ASP A 66 5.52 13.37 -6.00
C ASP A 66 7.05 13.17 -5.95
N TYR A 67 7.72 13.33 -7.10
CA TYR A 67 9.16 13.12 -7.19
C TYR A 67 9.96 14.04 -6.24
N ILE A 68 11.13 13.56 -5.81
CA ILE A 68 12.04 14.28 -4.93
C ILE A 68 12.89 15.25 -5.74
N LEU A 69 12.94 16.51 -5.34
CA LEU A 69 13.85 17.50 -5.87
C LEU A 69 15.25 17.28 -5.27
N LYS A 70 16.28 17.46 -6.09
CA LYS A 70 17.67 17.41 -5.63
C LYS A 70 18.08 18.73 -5.00
N THR A 71 18.97 18.67 -4.00
CA THR A 71 19.63 19.87 -3.44
C THR A 71 20.56 20.53 -4.45
N LYS A 72 21.09 21.70 -4.14
CA LYS A 72 22.11 22.41 -4.94
C LYS A 72 23.37 21.56 -5.18
N GLU A 73 23.68 20.65 -4.24
CA GLU A 73 24.77 19.69 -4.32
C GLU A 73 24.43 18.41 -5.09
N GLY A 74 23.19 18.27 -5.59
CA GLY A 74 22.72 17.11 -6.32
C GLY A 74 22.23 15.95 -5.45
N GLU A 75 22.15 16.13 -4.14
CA GLU A 75 21.68 15.12 -3.18
C GLU A 75 20.16 14.96 -3.20
N CYS A 76 19.67 13.75 -2.93
CA CYS A 76 18.22 13.46 -2.86
C CYS A 76 17.59 13.90 -1.51
N ALA A 77 18.38 14.30 -0.53
CA ALA A 77 17.88 14.75 0.76
C ALA A 77 18.78 15.86 1.33
N ALA A 78 18.18 16.80 2.03
CA ALA A 78 18.89 17.79 2.82
C ALA A 78 19.15 17.22 4.23
N ARG A 79 20.42 17.20 4.65
CA ARG A 79 20.83 16.84 6.01
C ARG A 79 21.17 18.09 6.80
N MET A 80 20.69 18.15 8.03
CA MET A 80 20.93 19.24 8.95
C MET A 80 21.97 18.83 10.01
N GLU A 81 22.63 19.80 10.61
CA GLU A 81 23.68 19.58 11.65
C GLU A 81 23.13 18.85 12.89
N ASP A 82 21.88 19.04 13.22
CA ASP A 82 21.17 18.35 14.31
C ASP A 82 20.81 16.88 14.00
N GLY A 83 21.17 16.40 12.82
CA GLY A 83 20.88 15.05 12.33
C GLY A 83 19.51 14.91 11.65
N GLY A 84 18.74 15.98 11.53
CA GLY A 84 17.47 15.98 10.79
C GLY A 84 17.70 15.73 9.29
N VAL A 85 16.88 14.87 8.69
CA VAL A 85 16.93 14.56 7.26
C VAL A 85 15.60 14.92 6.62
N TYR A 86 15.66 15.68 5.55
CA TYR A 86 14.47 16.21 4.88
C TYR A 86 14.52 15.94 3.39
N VAL A 87 13.35 15.68 2.81
CA VAL A 87 13.15 15.59 1.36
C VAL A 87 12.18 16.68 0.93
N LEU A 88 12.47 17.31 -0.20
CA LEU A 88 11.57 18.26 -0.86
C LEU A 88 10.95 17.57 -2.07
N LYS A 89 9.63 17.45 -2.06
CA LYS A 89 8.89 16.74 -3.10
C LYS A 89 8.04 17.68 -3.93
N ARG A 90 7.89 17.41 -5.22
CA ARG A 90 6.82 18.02 -6.00
C ARG A 90 5.47 17.71 -5.38
N TRP A 91 4.60 18.71 -5.37
CA TRP A 91 3.23 18.53 -4.92
C TRP A 91 2.22 19.04 -5.94
N PHE A 92 0.94 18.77 -5.71
CA PHE A 92 -0.10 19.07 -6.66
C PHE A 92 -1.23 19.84 -5.98
N GLN A 93 -1.77 20.84 -6.69
CA GLN A 93 -3.00 21.49 -6.26
C GLN A 93 -4.18 20.56 -6.55
N GLY A 94 -4.78 20.04 -5.51
CA GLY A 94 -5.84 19.06 -5.62
C GLY A 94 -6.30 18.61 -4.22
N ARG A 95 -7.15 17.62 -4.21
CA ARG A 95 -7.64 16.98 -2.99
C ARG A 95 -7.48 15.46 -3.08
N GLU A 96 -7.50 14.79 -1.95
CA GLU A 96 -7.56 13.33 -1.90
C GLU A 96 -8.81 12.81 -2.65
N CYS A 97 -8.68 11.60 -3.21
CA CYS A 97 -9.78 10.89 -3.83
C CYS A 97 -10.90 10.66 -2.80
N ASP A 98 -12.11 11.08 -3.13
CA ASP A 98 -13.27 10.90 -2.26
C ASP A 98 -13.85 9.50 -2.41
N VAL A 99 -13.66 8.69 -1.39
CA VAL A 99 -14.14 7.30 -1.37
C VAL A 99 -15.66 7.18 -1.55
N ARG A 100 -16.44 8.25 -1.29
CA ARG A 100 -17.89 8.27 -1.48
C ARG A 100 -18.33 8.49 -2.92
N LYS A 101 -17.39 8.83 -3.82
CA LYS A 101 -17.67 9.14 -5.23
C LYS A 101 -17.22 7.97 -6.14
N PRO A 102 -18.13 7.11 -6.59
CA PRO A 102 -17.78 5.97 -7.44
C PRO A 102 -16.96 6.35 -8.66
N ALA A 103 -17.29 7.45 -9.34
CA ALA A 103 -16.56 7.90 -10.54
C ALA A 103 -15.07 8.17 -10.25
N GLU A 104 -14.74 8.71 -9.07
CA GLU A 104 -13.34 8.92 -8.67
C GLU A 104 -12.63 7.59 -8.38
N LEU A 105 -13.33 6.63 -7.77
CA LEU A 105 -12.79 5.30 -7.50
C LEU A 105 -12.51 4.52 -8.80
N LEU A 106 -13.40 4.61 -9.80
CA LEU A 106 -13.18 3.99 -11.10
C LEU A 106 -12.01 4.64 -11.83
N SER A 107 -11.93 5.98 -11.82
CA SER A 107 -10.78 6.70 -12.39
C SER A 107 -9.47 6.34 -11.69
N ALA A 108 -9.48 6.18 -10.36
CA ALA A 108 -8.33 5.73 -9.59
C ALA A 108 -7.92 4.29 -9.90
N SER A 109 -8.89 3.39 -10.13
CA SER A 109 -8.61 2.00 -10.57
C SER A 109 -7.95 1.98 -11.95
N GLY A 110 -8.45 2.77 -12.90
CA GLY A 110 -7.81 2.92 -14.21
C GLY A 110 -6.42 3.56 -14.13
N ASN A 111 -6.22 4.54 -13.25
CA ASN A 111 -4.90 5.14 -13.02
C ASN A 111 -3.91 4.12 -12.44
N LEU A 112 -4.34 3.24 -11.54
CA LEU A 112 -3.51 2.15 -11.03
C LEU A 112 -3.07 1.20 -12.15
N ALA A 113 -3.98 0.86 -13.06
CA ALA A 113 -3.64 0.04 -14.24
C ALA A 113 -2.57 0.71 -15.11
N LYS A 114 -2.69 2.03 -15.39
CA LYS A 114 -1.67 2.81 -16.10
C LYS A 114 -0.32 2.80 -15.37
N LEU A 115 -0.34 2.97 -14.04
CA LEU A 115 0.86 2.89 -13.21
C LEU A 115 1.52 1.52 -13.32
N HIS A 116 0.77 0.44 -13.25
CA HIS A 116 1.28 -0.93 -13.33
C HIS A 116 1.85 -1.28 -14.71
N MET A 117 1.36 -0.67 -15.79
CA MET A 117 1.95 -0.84 -17.12
C MET A 117 3.38 -0.33 -17.19
N VAL A 118 3.70 0.73 -16.44
CA VAL A 118 5.04 1.34 -16.42
C VAL A 118 5.90 0.86 -15.24
N MET A 119 5.31 0.38 -14.14
CA MET A 119 6.05 -0.10 -12.97
C MET A 119 6.62 -1.52 -13.16
N ARG A 120 7.41 -1.68 -14.22
CA ARG A 120 8.23 -2.87 -14.48
C ARG A 120 9.67 -2.42 -14.63
N TRP A 121 10.46 -2.70 -13.60
CA TRP A 121 11.84 -2.24 -13.51
C TRP A 121 12.81 -3.43 -13.35
N PRO A 122 13.06 -4.18 -14.43
CA PRO A 122 13.83 -5.42 -14.37
C PRO A 122 15.28 -5.21 -13.93
N ASP A 123 15.88 -4.06 -14.26
CA ASP A 123 17.26 -3.71 -13.92
C ASP A 123 17.35 -2.72 -12.74
N GLY A 124 16.30 -2.62 -11.97
CA GLY A 124 16.24 -1.71 -10.83
C GLY A 124 17.16 -2.13 -9.68
N PRO A 125 17.68 -1.15 -8.89
CA PRO A 125 18.65 -1.38 -7.81
C PRO A 125 18.12 -2.27 -6.68
N VAL A 126 16.84 -2.59 -6.69
CA VAL A 126 16.21 -3.49 -5.71
C VAL A 126 16.68 -4.94 -5.86
N ARG A 127 17.29 -5.32 -7.00
CA ARG A 127 17.92 -6.64 -7.20
C ARG A 127 19.27 -6.75 -6.50
N GLU A 128 19.99 -5.64 -6.33
CA GLU A 128 21.35 -5.62 -5.76
C GLU A 128 21.33 -5.50 -4.23
N THR A 129 20.35 -4.81 -3.68
CA THR A 129 20.17 -4.72 -2.24
C THR A 129 19.14 -5.76 -1.81
N GLY A 130 19.60 -6.92 -1.36
CA GLY A 130 18.73 -7.82 -0.60
C GLY A 130 18.04 -7.01 0.50
N LEU A 131 16.77 -6.67 0.32
CA LEU A 131 15.97 -5.90 1.29
C LEU A 131 15.64 -6.69 2.56
N ASN A 132 16.30 -7.81 2.77
CA ASN A 132 16.40 -8.50 4.05
C ASN A 132 17.79 -8.16 4.61
N GLY A 133 17.79 -7.26 5.61
CA GLY A 133 18.96 -6.67 6.21
C GLY A 133 20.05 -7.65 6.61
N GLU A 134 21.09 -7.69 5.82
CA GLU A 134 22.45 -8.01 6.27
C GLU A 134 23.42 -7.35 5.29
N THR A 135 23.90 -6.16 5.64
CA THR A 135 25.04 -5.53 5.00
C THR A 135 26.31 -6.17 5.52
N GLY A 136 26.85 -7.12 4.79
CA GLY A 136 28.24 -7.52 4.96
C GLY A 136 29.16 -6.39 4.50
N LEU A 137 29.84 -5.75 5.43
CA LEU A 137 30.98 -4.89 5.18
C LEU A 137 32.13 -5.76 4.65
N ASN A 138 32.25 -5.91 3.34
CA ASN A 138 33.52 -6.17 2.64
C ASN A 138 33.24 -6.20 1.15
N GLY A 139 33.93 -5.32 0.42
CA GLY A 139 33.75 -5.07 -1.01
C GLY A 139 34.28 -6.17 -1.91
N GLU A 140 33.66 -7.35 -1.90
CA GLU A 140 33.81 -8.37 -2.91
C GLU A 140 32.44 -8.70 -3.48
N THR A 141 32.25 -8.41 -4.76
CA THR A 141 31.06 -8.81 -5.54
C THR A 141 31.02 -10.35 -5.62
N LYS A 142 30.30 -10.97 -4.67
CA LYS A 142 29.94 -12.38 -4.81
C LYS A 142 28.87 -12.49 -5.89
N PRO A 143 28.99 -13.44 -6.84
CA PRO A 143 27.96 -13.69 -7.83
C PRO A 143 26.65 -14.00 -7.13
N ALA A 144 25.57 -13.36 -7.57
CA ALA A 144 24.23 -13.45 -7.01
C ALA A 144 23.88 -14.91 -6.70
N GLY A 145 23.81 -15.23 -5.42
CA GLY A 145 23.49 -16.57 -4.97
C GLY A 145 22.17 -17.01 -5.57
N LYS A 146 22.12 -18.24 -6.12
CA LYS A 146 20.91 -18.87 -6.66
C LYS A 146 19.83 -18.78 -5.60
N MET A 147 18.89 -17.84 -5.79
CA MET A 147 17.73 -17.68 -4.91
C MET A 147 16.91 -18.97 -4.94
N LYS A 148 16.62 -19.51 -3.77
CA LYS A 148 15.85 -20.74 -3.62
C LYS A 148 14.44 -20.54 -4.19
N LYS A 149 13.89 -21.60 -4.74
CA LYS A 149 12.66 -21.69 -5.53
C LYS A 149 11.36 -21.29 -4.77
N SER A 150 11.47 -20.82 -3.54
CA SER A 150 10.42 -20.77 -2.50
C SER A 150 9.95 -19.37 -2.01
N ASP A 151 10.66 -18.28 -2.33
CA ASP A 151 10.68 -17.14 -1.42
C ASP A 151 9.49 -16.14 -1.40
N LEU A 152 8.51 -16.21 -2.32
CA LEU A 152 7.37 -15.27 -2.28
C LEU A 152 6.02 -15.96 -2.00
N THR A 153 5.75 -17.13 -2.56
CA THR A 153 4.63 -17.96 -2.08
C THR A 153 4.90 -18.40 -0.65
N GLU A 154 6.16 -18.75 -0.34
CA GLU A 154 6.60 -18.96 1.04
C GLU A 154 6.40 -17.71 1.89
N GLY A 155 6.58 -16.50 1.34
CA GLY A 155 6.28 -15.25 2.03
C GLY A 155 4.81 -15.16 2.44
N LEU A 156 3.87 -15.31 1.51
CA LEU A 156 2.43 -15.20 1.78
C LEU A 156 1.90 -16.41 2.57
N GLU A 157 2.34 -17.61 2.23
CA GLU A 157 2.02 -18.84 2.97
C GLU A 157 2.53 -18.74 4.42
N SER A 158 3.79 -18.39 4.60
CA SER A 158 4.38 -18.20 5.94
C SER A 158 3.67 -17.09 6.70
N GLU A 159 3.24 -16.03 6.03
CA GLU A 159 2.46 -14.94 6.60
C GLU A 159 1.11 -15.45 7.12
N TYR A 160 0.35 -16.18 6.32
CA TYR A 160 -0.95 -16.73 6.70
C TYR A 160 -0.83 -17.77 7.83
N LEU A 161 0.15 -18.68 7.75
CA LEU A 161 0.45 -19.62 8.83
C LEU A 161 0.80 -18.92 10.14
N ARG A 162 1.56 -17.83 10.08
CA ARG A 162 1.91 -17.02 11.24
C ARG A 162 0.67 -16.33 11.81
N HIS A 163 -0.13 -15.69 10.96
CA HIS A 163 -1.35 -14.99 11.37
C HIS A 163 -2.38 -15.95 12.01
N ASN A 164 -2.57 -17.15 11.45
CA ASN A 164 -3.47 -18.15 12.02
C ASN A 164 -2.98 -18.63 13.37
N ARG A 165 -1.66 -18.80 13.56
CA ARG A 165 -1.07 -19.10 14.87
C ARG A 165 -1.26 -17.95 15.87
N GLU A 166 -1.11 -16.70 15.42
CA GLU A 166 -1.37 -15.50 16.23
C GLU A 166 -2.84 -15.44 16.66
N LEU A 167 -3.79 -15.66 15.76
CA LEU A 167 -5.22 -15.74 16.09
C LEU A 167 -5.52 -16.79 17.14
N SER A 168 -4.89 -17.97 17.05
CA SER A 168 -5.04 -19.03 18.05
C SER A 168 -4.48 -18.62 19.42
N LYS A 169 -3.37 -17.88 19.47
CA LYS A 169 -2.82 -17.32 20.71
C LYS A 169 -3.76 -16.28 21.31
N VAL A 170 -4.29 -15.37 20.47
CA VAL A 170 -5.27 -14.36 20.91
C VAL A 170 -6.51 -15.05 21.49
N ARG A 171 -7.02 -16.10 20.84
CA ARG A 171 -8.17 -16.88 21.38
C ARG A 171 -7.90 -17.45 22.78
N LYS A 172 -6.72 -18.06 22.99
CA LYS A 172 -6.34 -18.57 24.31
C LYS A 172 -6.31 -17.47 25.36
N PHE A 173 -5.71 -16.33 25.02
CA PHE A 173 -5.65 -15.17 25.90
C PHE A 173 -7.04 -14.63 26.23
N VAL A 174 -7.88 -14.38 25.23
CA VAL A 174 -9.24 -13.84 25.41
C VAL A 174 -10.10 -14.80 26.28
N ARG A 175 -9.91 -16.11 26.14
CA ARG A 175 -10.60 -17.09 27.01
C ARG A 175 -10.20 -16.98 28.48
N SER A 176 -8.96 -16.61 28.79
CA SER A 176 -8.44 -16.46 30.14
C SER A 176 -8.78 -15.11 30.79
N VAL A 177 -9.19 -14.10 30.04
CA VAL A 177 -9.57 -12.77 30.56
C VAL A 177 -10.84 -12.88 31.42
N SER A 178 -10.81 -12.26 32.62
CA SER A 178 -11.96 -12.18 33.52
C SER A 178 -11.92 -10.86 34.30
N PRO A 179 -13.04 -10.11 34.36
CA PRO A 179 -14.26 -10.30 33.58
C PRO A 179 -14.03 -9.99 32.10
N LYS A 180 -14.84 -10.60 31.20
CA LYS A 180 -14.82 -10.31 29.78
C LYS A 180 -15.61 -9.06 29.47
N GLY A 181 -15.05 -8.21 28.59
CA GLY A 181 -15.74 -7.06 28.05
C GLY A 181 -16.40 -7.36 26.69
N GLU A 182 -16.91 -6.32 26.06
CA GLU A 182 -17.62 -6.39 24.78
C GLU A 182 -16.74 -6.93 23.65
N PHE A 183 -15.46 -6.55 23.63
CA PHE A 183 -14.51 -7.02 22.61
C PHE A 183 -14.31 -8.54 22.70
N GLU A 184 -14.07 -9.06 23.89
CA GLU A 184 -13.81 -10.49 24.12
C GLU A 184 -15.01 -11.35 23.73
N TYR A 185 -16.22 -10.92 24.08
CA TYR A 185 -17.43 -11.63 23.69
C TYR A 185 -17.65 -11.58 22.17
N ALA A 186 -17.49 -10.42 21.54
CA ALA A 186 -17.63 -10.29 20.08
C ALA A 186 -16.58 -11.12 19.34
N PHE A 187 -15.32 -11.09 19.79
CA PHE A 187 -14.23 -11.88 19.23
C PHE A 187 -14.49 -13.38 19.30
N LEU A 188 -14.88 -13.89 20.47
CA LEU A 188 -15.14 -15.34 20.65
C LEU A 188 -16.33 -15.82 19.80
N ARG A 189 -17.34 -14.98 19.63
CA ARG A 189 -18.52 -15.32 18.82
C ARG A 189 -18.22 -15.57 17.36
N CYS A 190 -17.30 -14.80 16.77
CA CYS A 190 -16.98 -14.91 15.34
C CYS A 190 -15.68 -15.67 15.05
N PHE A 191 -14.93 -16.04 16.10
CA PHE A 191 -13.58 -16.59 15.92
C PHE A 191 -13.56 -17.83 15.00
N ASP A 192 -14.40 -18.80 15.23
CA ASP A 192 -14.36 -20.07 14.50
C ASP A 192 -14.64 -19.86 13.00
N GLN A 193 -15.60 -19.00 12.64
CA GLN A 193 -15.88 -18.62 11.27
C GLN A 193 -14.68 -17.90 10.62
N MET A 194 -14.12 -16.89 11.30
CA MET A 194 -12.99 -16.12 10.75
C MET A 194 -11.71 -16.96 10.65
N TYR A 195 -11.51 -17.89 11.57
CA TYR A 195 -10.39 -18.81 11.51
C TYR A 195 -10.52 -19.79 10.34
N GLN A 196 -11.72 -20.32 10.08
CA GLN A 196 -12.01 -21.15 8.91
C GLN A 196 -11.72 -20.40 7.60
N TRP A 197 -12.04 -19.11 7.53
CA TRP A 197 -11.68 -18.29 6.36
C TRP A 197 -10.16 -18.16 6.19
N GLY A 198 -9.42 -18.03 7.29
CA GLY A 198 -7.96 -18.03 7.25
C GLY A 198 -7.37 -19.35 6.73
N GLU A 199 -7.94 -20.49 7.15
CA GLU A 199 -7.55 -21.82 6.68
C GLU A 199 -7.93 -22.01 5.20
N ALA A 200 -9.14 -21.58 4.78
CA ALA A 200 -9.58 -21.65 3.38
C ALA A 200 -8.66 -20.82 2.46
N ALA A 201 -8.28 -19.61 2.87
CA ALA A 201 -7.35 -18.79 2.12
C ALA A 201 -5.97 -19.45 1.95
N LEU A 202 -5.48 -20.12 3.00
CA LEU A 202 -4.22 -20.86 2.96
C LEU A 202 -4.32 -22.06 2.00
N GLN A 203 -5.40 -22.81 2.07
CA GLN A 203 -5.63 -23.97 1.18
C GLN A 203 -5.72 -23.53 -0.27
N GLU A 204 -6.48 -22.47 -0.56
CA GLU A 204 -6.62 -21.91 -1.91
C GLU A 204 -5.27 -21.41 -2.45
N LEU A 205 -4.48 -20.73 -1.61
CA LEU A 205 -3.13 -20.29 -1.97
C LEU A 205 -2.24 -21.45 -2.43
N MET A 206 -2.33 -22.60 -1.75
CA MET A 206 -1.49 -23.78 -2.04
C MET A 206 -1.89 -24.48 -3.33
N THR A 207 -3.16 -24.42 -3.72
CA THR A 207 -3.72 -25.10 -4.90
C THR A 207 -3.77 -24.23 -6.15
N SER A 208 -3.74 -22.90 -5.99
CA SER A 208 -3.83 -21.91 -7.07
C SER A 208 -2.53 -21.70 -7.87
N GLY A 209 -2.65 -20.96 -8.98
CA GLY A 209 -1.54 -20.51 -9.81
C GLY A 209 -0.64 -19.43 -9.19
N CYS A 210 -0.92 -18.98 -7.97
CA CYS A 210 -0.21 -17.86 -7.31
C CYS A 210 1.31 -18.02 -7.28
N GLY A 211 1.81 -19.24 -7.07
CA GLY A 211 3.25 -19.50 -7.06
C GLY A 211 3.95 -19.24 -8.40
N LYS A 212 3.27 -19.50 -9.51
CA LYS A 212 3.77 -19.20 -10.86
C LYS A 212 3.73 -17.70 -11.12
N LEU A 213 2.63 -17.04 -10.75
CA LEU A 213 2.43 -15.60 -10.89
C LEU A 213 3.54 -14.82 -10.16
N LEU A 214 3.87 -15.20 -8.95
CA LEU A 214 4.92 -14.60 -8.15
C LEU A 214 6.30 -14.69 -8.81
N LYS A 215 6.64 -15.86 -9.38
CA LYS A 215 7.93 -16.06 -10.09
C LYS A 215 8.01 -15.20 -11.34
N GLU A 216 6.91 -15.16 -12.10
CA GLU A 216 6.85 -14.38 -13.34
C GLU A 216 6.91 -12.88 -13.04
N SER A 217 6.21 -12.38 -12.01
CA SER A 217 6.28 -10.98 -11.56
C SER A 217 7.72 -10.56 -11.22
N ARG A 218 8.46 -11.43 -10.55
CA ARG A 218 9.89 -11.18 -10.27
C ARG A 218 10.73 -11.14 -11.53
N ARG A 219 10.53 -12.12 -12.42
CA ARG A 219 11.29 -12.19 -13.68
C ARG A 219 11.10 -10.93 -14.51
N GLN A 220 9.87 -10.39 -14.52
CA GLN A 220 9.51 -9.17 -15.22
C GLN A 220 9.93 -7.89 -14.48
N GLY A 221 10.45 -7.97 -13.26
CA GLY A 221 10.74 -6.80 -12.43
C GLY A 221 9.52 -6.00 -12.05
N CYS A 222 8.38 -6.68 -11.85
CA CYS A 222 7.15 -6.03 -11.42
C CYS A 222 7.32 -5.37 -10.06
N MET A 223 6.87 -4.13 -9.96
CA MET A 223 6.89 -3.32 -8.74
C MET A 223 5.47 -2.94 -8.35
N VAL A 224 5.25 -2.79 -7.05
CA VAL A 224 4.03 -2.24 -6.47
C VAL A 224 4.30 -0.91 -5.79
N HIS A 225 3.29 -0.05 -5.73
CA HIS A 225 3.32 1.17 -4.92
C HIS A 225 3.42 0.84 -3.41
N GLY A 226 2.76 -0.25 -2.98
CA GLY A 226 2.77 -0.77 -1.61
C GLY A 226 1.77 -0.11 -0.67
N GLU A 227 1.26 1.06 -1.00
CA GLU A 227 0.20 1.77 -0.26
C GLU A 227 -0.76 2.53 -1.19
N TYR A 228 -1.11 1.98 -2.35
CA TYR A 228 -2.05 2.62 -3.25
C TYR A 228 -3.45 2.66 -2.63
N ASN A 229 -3.87 3.82 -2.16
CA ASN A 229 -5.18 4.05 -1.54
C ASN A 229 -5.63 5.49 -1.77
N TYR A 230 -6.90 5.78 -1.47
CA TYR A 230 -7.53 7.08 -1.74
C TYR A 230 -6.85 8.29 -1.07
N HIS A 231 -6.03 8.12 -0.03
CA HIS A 231 -5.23 9.19 0.58
C HIS A 231 -3.97 9.53 -0.23
N ASN A 232 -3.46 8.56 -1.00
CA ASN A 232 -2.26 8.71 -1.83
C ASN A 232 -2.61 8.99 -3.30
N ILE A 233 -3.87 9.27 -3.58
CA ILE A 233 -4.41 9.59 -4.91
C ILE A 233 -4.99 11.00 -4.85
N LEU A 234 -4.38 11.95 -5.57
CA LEU A 234 -4.84 13.32 -5.62
C LEU A 234 -5.64 13.56 -6.90
N MET A 235 -6.88 14.02 -6.74
CA MET A 235 -7.70 14.53 -7.82
C MET A 235 -7.25 15.97 -8.08
N ILE A 236 -6.52 16.19 -9.17
CA ILE A 236 -5.94 17.47 -9.52
C ILE A 236 -6.99 18.34 -10.22
N GLN A 237 -7.11 19.58 -9.80
CA GLN A 237 -7.86 20.58 -10.58
C GLN A 237 -7.11 20.83 -11.89
N GLY A 238 -7.75 20.57 -13.01
CA GLY A 238 -7.21 20.85 -14.35
C GLY A 238 -8.07 21.88 -15.05
N ASP A 239 -7.43 22.69 -15.90
CA ASP A 239 -8.16 23.50 -16.88
C ASP A 239 -9.08 22.60 -17.70
N TYR A 240 -10.32 23.02 -17.86
CA TYR A 240 -11.39 22.32 -18.57
C TYR A 240 -11.14 22.23 -20.09
N ASN A 241 -9.94 21.88 -20.53
CA ASN A 241 -9.60 21.75 -21.93
C ASN A 241 -9.58 20.29 -22.39
N TYR A 242 -10.72 19.88 -22.93
CA TYR A 242 -10.91 18.96 -24.07
C TYR A 242 -10.11 17.65 -24.11
N ARG A 243 -10.01 16.84 -23.06
CA ARG A 243 -9.66 15.42 -23.23
C ARG A 243 -10.59 14.52 -22.41
N LYS A 244 -10.91 13.36 -23.00
CA LYS A 244 -11.89 12.35 -22.56
C LYS A 244 -11.72 11.76 -21.14
N GLU A 245 -10.80 12.25 -20.31
CA GLU A 245 -10.60 11.78 -18.95
C GLU A 245 -11.28 12.73 -17.98
N PRO A 246 -12.26 12.25 -17.18
CA PRO A 246 -13.04 13.10 -16.28
C PRO A 246 -12.23 13.67 -15.12
N TYR A 247 -11.05 13.07 -14.80
CA TYR A 247 -10.20 13.49 -13.71
C TYR A 247 -8.71 13.39 -14.08
N ARG A 248 -7.94 14.41 -13.73
CA ARG A 248 -6.47 14.30 -13.69
C ARG A 248 -6.06 13.77 -12.31
N ILE A 249 -5.19 12.77 -12.29
CA ILE A 249 -4.79 12.09 -11.05
C ILE A 249 -3.27 12.20 -10.90
N ALA A 250 -2.83 12.55 -9.67
CA ALA A 250 -1.46 12.32 -9.24
C ALA A 250 -1.42 11.20 -8.21
N THR A 251 -0.39 10.35 -8.29
CA THR A 251 -0.10 9.31 -7.32
C THR A 251 1.08 9.76 -6.46
N THR A 252 0.94 9.67 -5.14
CA THR A 252 1.91 10.19 -4.17
C THR A 252 2.30 9.14 -3.13
N ASN A 253 3.40 9.41 -2.38
CA ASN A 253 3.85 8.58 -1.27
C ASN A 253 4.29 7.15 -1.66
N PHE A 254 5.27 7.05 -2.57
CA PHE A 254 5.87 5.78 -3.00
C PHE A 254 6.86 5.15 -2.00
N GLU A 255 6.92 5.62 -0.76
CA GLU A 255 7.91 5.17 0.25
C GLU A 255 7.84 3.67 0.56
N LYS A 256 6.69 3.02 0.28
CA LYS A 256 6.47 1.58 0.49
C LYS A 256 6.64 0.73 -0.75
N PHE A 257 7.07 1.33 -1.87
CA PHE A 257 7.27 0.58 -3.10
C PHE A 257 8.21 -0.62 -2.88
N LYS A 258 7.94 -1.71 -3.57
CA LYS A 258 8.73 -2.95 -3.49
C LYS A 258 8.48 -3.83 -4.71
N PRO A 259 9.37 -4.79 -5.00
CA PRO A 259 9.06 -5.87 -5.93
C PRO A 259 7.93 -6.74 -5.36
N ASP A 260 6.86 -6.92 -6.15
CA ASP A 260 5.76 -7.80 -5.77
C ASP A 260 4.83 -8.07 -6.98
N VAL A 261 3.80 -8.89 -6.78
CA VAL A 261 2.70 -9.05 -7.73
C VAL A 261 1.89 -7.76 -7.81
N GLN A 262 1.79 -7.16 -8.99
CA GLN A 262 1.16 -5.84 -9.15
C GLN A 262 -0.28 -5.78 -8.62
N VAL A 263 -1.05 -6.84 -8.77
CA VAL A 263 -2.44 -6.87 -8.25
C VAL A 263 -2.55 -6.85 -6.73
N GLU A 264 -1.44 -6.91 -5.98
CA GLU A 264 -1.45 -6.63 -4.53
C GLU A 264 -1.89 -5.19 -4.22
N ASP A 265 -1.47 -4.22 -5.03
CA ASP A 265 -1.97 -2.83 -4.91
C ASP A 265 -3.47 -2.73 -5.24
N LEU A 266 -3.93 -3.48 -6.25
CA LEU A 266 -5.35 -3.52 -6.61
C LEU A 266 -6.19 -4.14 -5.49
N TYR A 267 -5.74 -5.27 -4.92
CA TYR A 267 -6.34 -5.85 -3.72
C TYR A 267 -6.39 -4.84 -2.56
N TYR A 268 -5.25 -4.19 -2.27
CA TYR A 268 -5.16 -3.26 -1.16
C TYR A 268 -6.15 -2.09 -1.32
N PHE A 269 -6.22 -1.51 -2.51
CA PHE A 269 -7.13 -0.41 -2.82
C PHE A 269 -8.60 -0.85 -2.75
N LEU A 270 -8.96 -1.92 -3.46
CA LEU A 270 -10.30 -2.50 -3.45
C LEU A 270 -10.75 -2.81 -2.03
N ARG A 271 -9.97 -3.55 -1.26
CA ARG A 271 -10.31 -3.90 0.12
C ARG A 271 -10.62 -2.66 0.96
N LYS A 272 -9.77 -1.61 0.88
CA LYS A 272 -9.97 -0.36 1.62
C LYS A 272 -11.28 0.34 1.25
N VAL A 273 -11.67 0.27 -0.01
CA VAL A 273 -12.93 0.83 -0.51
C VAL A 273 -14.11 -0.05 -0.06
N MET A 274 -14.04 -1.36 -0.30
CA MET A 274 -15.12 -2.30 -0.02
C MET A 274 -15.46 -2.36 1.48
N GLU A 275 -14.47 -2.29 2.37
CA GLU A 275 -14.69 -2.18 3.82
C GLU A 275 -15.50 -0.93 4.22
N LYS A 276 -15.46 0.15 3.43
CA LYS A 276 -16.24 1.37 3.66
C LYS A 276 -17.62 1.34 2.99
N HIS A 277 -17.76 0.52 1.95
CA HIS A 277 -18.99 0.41 1.16
C HIS A 277 -19.81 -0.84 1.45
N GLY A 278 -19.49 -1.59 2.54
CA GLY A 278 -20.25 -2.78 2.92
C GLY A 278 -20.21 -3.85 1.84
N TRP A 279 -19.07 -4.03 1.16
CA TRP A 279 -18.83 -5.07 0.15
C TRP A 279 -19.85 -5.10 -1.00
N LYS A 280 -20.33 -3.93 -1.43
CA LYS A 280 -21.27 -3.81 -2.56
C LYS A 280 -20.65 -4.40 -3.83
N VAL A 281 -21.14 -5.55 -4.27
CA VAL A 281 -20.62 -6.33 -5.41
C VAL A 281 -20.46 -5.46 -6.65
N ARG A 282 -21.49 -4.71 -7.05
CA ARG A 282 -21.48 -3.86 -8.25
C ARG A 282 -20.36 -2.81 -8.23
N LEU A 283 -20.01 -2.27 -7.05
CA LEU A 283 -18.91 -1.30 -6.95
C LEU A 283 -17.57 -1.98 -7.17
N GLY A 284 -17.35 -3.14 -6.53
CA GLY A 284 -16.12 -3.91 -6.69
C GLY A 284 -15.93 -4.39 -8.13
N ASP A 285 -16.98 -4.91 -8.75
CA ASP A 285 -16.98 -5.31 -10.16
C ASP A 285 -16.61 -4.15 -11.09
N ASN A 286 -17.26 -3.00 -10.94
CA ASN A 286 -16.96 -1.81 -11.71
C ASN A 286 -15.51 -1.34 -11.54
N MET A 287 -14.94 -1.42 -10.33
CA MET A 287 -13.54 -1.06 -10.09
C MET A 287 -12.56 -2.04 -10.75
N LEU A 288 -12.85 -3.34 -10.69
CA LEU A 288 -12.08 -4.38 -11.40
C LEU A 288 -12.14 -4.17 -12.92
N ASN A 289 -13.33 -3.93 -13.46
CA ASN A 289 -13.53 -3.67 -14.88
C ASN A 289 -12.83 -2.36 -15.34
N ALA A 290 -12.85 -1.30 -14.53
CA ALA A 290 -12.13 -0.07 -14.82
C ALA A 290 -10.60 -0.26 -14.87
N TYR A 291 -10.06 -1.14 -14.04
CA TYR A 291 -8.67 -1.56 -14.10
C TYR A 291 -8.40 -2.42 -15.33
N ALA A 292 -9.21 -3.49 -15.52
CA ALA A 292 -9.03 -4.49 -16.57
C ALA A 292 -9.20 -3.92 -17.99
N ALA A 293 -9.99 -2.87 -18.15
CA ALA A 293 -10.16 -2.16 -19.42
C ALA A 293 -8.84 -1.51 -19.94
N ILE A 294 -7.88 -1.25 -19.06
CA ILE A 294 -6.58 -0.67 -19.40
C ILE A 294 -5.48 -1.74 -19.35
N ARG A 295 -5.48 -2.57 -18.32
CA ARG A 295 -4.57 -3.69 -18.13
C ARG A 295 -5.38 -4.95 -17.81
N PRO A 296 -5.60 -5.83 -18.80
CA PRO A 296 -6.35 -7.08 -18.58
C PRO A 296 -5.76 -7.89 -17.44
N LEU A 297 -6.64 -8.51 -16.65
CA LEU A 297 -6.27 -9.40 -15.55
C LEU A 297 -6.19 -10.84 -16.08
N SER A 298 -5.10 -11.53 -15.76
CA SER A 298 -4.96 -12.95 -16.05
C SER A 298 -5.73 -13.80 -15.02
N GLU A 299 -6.00 -15.06 -15.36
CA GLU A 299 -6.62 -16.02 -14.46
C GLU A 299 -5.85 -16.15 -13.13
N ALA A 300 -4.53 -16.29 -13.19
CA ALA A 300 -3.67 -16.36 -12.00
C ALA A 300 -3.70 -15.07 -11.14
N GLU A 301 -3.92 -13.90 -11.75
CA GLU A 301 -4.12 -12.64 -11.00
C GLU A 301 -5.50 -12.59 -10.34
N MET A 302 -6.52 -13.13 -10.98
CA MET A 302 -7.86 -13.27 -10.38
C MET A 302 -7.85 -14.27 -9.21
N GLU A 303 -7.18 -15.42 -9.36
CA GLU A 303 -6.94 -16.36 -8.27
C GLU A 303 -6.20 -15.71 -7.09
N TYR A 304 -5.15 -14.94 -7.38
CA TYR A 304 -4.42 -14.20 -6.33
C TYR A 304 -5.33 -13.21 -5.59
N LEU A 305 -6.13 -12.44 -6.31
CA LEU A 305 -7.11 -11.52 -5.70
C LEU A 305 -8.11 -12.28 -4.85
N CYS A 306 -8.63 -13.41 -5.32
CA CYS A 306 -9.55 -14.26 -4.59
C CYS A 306 -8.94 -14.70 -3.25
N VAL A 307 -7.75 -15.29 -3.26
CA VAL A 307 -7.01 -15.73 -2.06
C VAL A 307 -6.85 -14.57 -1.06
N ARG A 308 -6.46 -13.40 -1.55
CA ARG A 308 -6.30 -12.20 -0.71
C ARG A 308 -7.62 -11.73 -0.11
N PHE A 309 -8.73 -11.83 -0.85
CA PHE A 309 -10.05 -11.44 -0.35
C PHE A 309 -10.68 -12.48 0.58
N ILE A 310 -10.40 -13.78 0.43
CA ILE A 310 -10.84 -14.81 1.38
C ILE A 310 -10.27 -14.50 2.76
N TYR A 311 -8.97 -14.17 2.86
CA TYR A 311 -8.32 -13.96 4.15
C TYR A 311 -9.01 -12.85 4.98
N PRO A 312 -9.32 -13.06 6.27
CA PRO A 312 -10.03 -12.11 7.13
C PRO A 312 -9.07 -11.05 7.71
N GLU A 313 -8.40 -10.31 6.85
CA GLU A 313 -7.31 -9.36 7.16
C GLU A 313 -7.69 -8.34 8.25
N LYS A 314 -8.90 -7.76 8.17
CA LYS A 314 -9.36 -6.76 9.15
C LYS A 314 -9.58 -7.39 10.53
N PHE A 315 -10.12 -8.61 10.57
CA PHE A 315 -10.31 -9.34 11.80
C PHE A 315 -8.95 -9.65 12.46
N TRP A 316 -8.02 -10.24 11.71
CA TRP A 316 -6.68 -10.52 12.20
C TRP A 316 -5.97 -9.27 12.72
N LYS A 317 -5.93 -8.17 11.94
CA LYS A 317 -5.30 -6.90 12.37
C LYS A 317 -5.91 -6.34 13.65
N THR A 318 -7.22 -6.47 13.80
CA THR A 318 -7.91 -5.98 15.00
C THR A 318 -7.58 -6.84 16.22
N ALA A 319 -7.54 -8.17 16.05
CA ALA A 319 -7.17 -9.12 17.08
C ALA A 319 -5.70 -8.96 17.51
N ASP A 320 -4.77 -8.82 16.56
CA ASP A 320 -3.35 -8.60 16.84
C ASP A 320 -3.11 -7.27 17.55
N SER A 321 -3.76 -6.20 17.11
CA SER A 321 -3.69 -4.88 17.75
C SER A 321 -4.21 -4.92 19.20
N TYR A 322 -5.29 -5.65 19.44
CA TYR A 322 -5.81 -5.87 20.79
C TYR A 322 -4.80 -6.61 21.66
N TYR A 323 -4.28 -7.73 21.18
CA TYR A 323 -3.37 -8.60 21.93
C TYR A 323 -2.03 -7.92 22.27
N ARG A 324 -1.50 -7.09 21.34
CA ARG A 324 -0.24 -6.36 21.56
C ARG A 324 -0.42 -5.06 22.37
N SER A 325 -1.65 -4.60 22.56
CA SER A 325 -1.88 -3.43 23.39
C SER A 325 -1.76 -3.80 24.85
N ASN A 326 -0.65 -3.42 25.53
CA ASN A 326 -0.47 -3.53 26.99
C ASN A 326 -1.39 -2.58 27.79
N LYS A 327 -2.53 -2.19 27.21
CA LYS A 327 -3.44 -1.22 27.83
C LYS A 327 -4.53 -1.96 28.58
N ALA A 328 -4.73 -1.59 29.83
CA ALA A 328 -5.86 -2.03 30.64
C ALA A 328 -7.24 -1.63 30.05
N TRP A 329 -7.24 -0.90 28.92
CA TRP A 329 -8.43 -0.39 28.29
C TRP A 329 -8.42 -0.62 26.78
N VAL A 330 -9.48 -1.24 26.26
CA VAL A 330 -9.68 -1.48 24.83
C VAL A 330 -10.30 -0.23 24.22
N SER A 331 -9.68 0.31 23.20
CA SER A 331 -10.25 1.45 22.47
C SER A 331 -11.59 1.07 21.83
N SER A 332 -12.62 1.92 22.01
CA SER A 332 -13.92 1.80 21.31
C SER A 332 -13.78 1.57 19.82
N LYS A 333 -12.76 2.20 19.19
CA LYS A 333 -12.44 2.00 17.79
C LYS A 333 -12.08 0.56 17.42
N ASN A 334 -11.49 -0.22 18.33
CA ASN A 334 -11.19 -1.63 18.05
C ASN A 334 -12.45 -2.49 18.12
N ILE A 335 -13.36 -2.16 19.04
CA ILE A 335 -14.68 -2.80 19.14
C ILE A 335 -15.48 -2.53 17.87
N GLU A 336 -15.58 -1.27 17.45
CA GLU A 336 -16.27 -0.86 16.21
C GLU A 336 -15.71 -1.55 14.95
N LYS A 337 -14.38 -1.67 14.84
CA LYS A 337 -13.73 -2.36 13.73
C LYS A 337 -14.08 -3.85 13.70
N LEU A 338 -14.11 -4.49 14.87
CA LEU A 338 -14.45 -5.90 15.00
C LEU A 338 -15.93 -6.11 14.63
N GLN A 339 -16.82 -5.32 15.20
CA GLN A 339 -18.25 -5.37 14.91
C GLN A 339 -18.53 -5.13 13.42
N THR A 340 -17.89 -4.13 12.80
CA THR A 340 -18.00 -3.89 11.37
C THR A 340 -17.55 -5.09 10.54
N ALA A 341 -16.44 -5.75 10.91
CA ALA A 341 -15.97 -6.94 10.20
C ALA A 341 -16.98 -8.09 10.29
N ILE A 342 -17.61 -8.26 11.44
CA ILE A 342 -18.65 -9.28 11.66
C ILE A 342 -19.91 -8.97 10.84
N GLN A 343 -20.40 -7.73 10.92
CA GLN A 343 -21.62 -7.30 10.23
C GLN A 343 -21.52 -7.40 8.71
N GLN A 344 -20.31 -7.26 8.15
CA GLN A 344 -20.08 -7.31 6.71
C GLN A 344 -19.77 -8.73 6.18
N THR A 345 -19.93 -9.75 7.00
CA THR A 345 -19.54 -11.13 6.62
C THR A 345 -20.34 -11.67 5.45
N GLU A 346 -21.67 -11.52 5.47
CA GLU A 346 -22.55 -12.06 4.42
C GLU A 346 -22.38 -11.31 3.09
N GLU A 347 -22.22 -9.99 3.13
CA GLU A 347 -21.95 -9.20 1.93
C GLU A 347 -20.59 -9.55 1.34
N LYS A 348 -19.59 -9.83 2.18
CA LYS A 348 -18.27 -10.27 1.71
C LYS A 348 -18.34 -11.67 1.08
N LYS A 349 -19.13 -12.60 1.64
CA LYS A 349 -19.37 -13.90 1.01
C LYS A 349 -19.99 -13.74 -0.38
N ARG A 350 -21.06 -12.95 -0.47
CA ARG A 350 -21.70 -12.66 -1.76
C ARG A 350 -20.72 -12.05 -2.77
N PHE A 351 -19.86 -11.14 -2.31
CA PHE A 351 -18.82 -10.55 -3.17
C PHE A 351 -17.84 -11.63 -3.70
N LEU A 352 -17.40 -12.56 -2.86
CA LEU A 352 -16.53 -13.66 -3.26
C LEU A 352 -17.23 -14.61 -4.24
N GLU A 353 -18.48 -14.92 -4.00
CA GLU A 353 -19.28 -15.79 -4.84
C GLU A 353 -19.54 -15.18 -6.22
N GLU A 354 -20.02 -13.93 -6.27
CA GLU A 354 -20.41 -13.29 -7.53
C GLU A 354 -19.21 -12.87 -8.38
N ILE A 355 -18.06 -12.49 -7.78
CA ILE A 355 -16.88 -12.02 -8.51
C ILE A 355 -15.90 -13.15 -8.82
N PHE A 356 -15.72 -14.09 -7.90
CA PHE A 356 -14.68 -15.12 -8.00
C PHE A 356 -15.22 -16.54 -8.08
N SER A 357 -16.55 -16.73 -8.04
CA SER A 357 -17.20 -18.03 -7.98
C SER A 357 -16.71 -18.89 -6.79
N PHE A 358 -16.33 -18.24 -5.69
CA PHE A 358 -15.80 -18.88 -4.50
C PHE A 358 -16.82 -18.89 -3.37
N HIS A 359 -17.12 -20.10 -2.85
CA HIS A 359 -18.09 -20.33 -1.78
C HIS A 359 -17.39 -20.61 -0.45
N LEU A 360 -17.75 -19.84 0.60
CA LEU A 360 -17.27 -19.98 1.97
C LEU A 360 -18.30 -20.63 2.89
#